data_39bbf47066761fb2f8c0276c59e10594
#
_entry.id   39bbf47066761fb2f8c0276c59e10594
#
_cell.length_a   1.000
_cell.length_b   1.000
_cell.length_c   1.000
_cell.angle_alpha   90.00
_cell.angle_beta   90.00
_cell.angle_gamma   90.00
#
_symmetry.space_group_name_H-M   'P 1'
#
loop_
_entity.id
_entity.type
_entity.pdbx_description
1 polymer ?
#
loop_
_entity_poly.entity_id
_entity_poly.type
_entity_poly.pdbx_seq_one_letter_code
_entity_poly.pdbx_strand_id
1 'polypeptide(L)'
;MEKFKMYIDGEFVEAASGEWFDSFDPFTGEVWSQVAAGGPTDVNRAVEAAHRAFTEGSWSEMTASQRGMLVHKLGDLIARDAKKLAEMEVQDNGKLIAEMQGQVNYVPQWYYYFGGLADKIEGAVIPLDKKGYFNFTRHEPLGVVAAITAWNSPLLLLAWKLAPALAAGCTVVIKPSEFTSASTLEFVKLIKEA
;
A
#
# COMPACT_ATOMS: atom_id res chain seq x y z
N MET A 1 -15.30 -20.71 -3.86
CA MET A 1 -14.42 -20.07 -2.85
C MET A 1 -13.37 -19.27 -3.60
N GLU A 2 -13.23 -18.00 -3.31
CA GLU A 2 -12.25 -17.12 -3.95
C GLU A 2 -10.86 -17.37 -3.35
N LYS A 3 -9.81 -17.29 -4.21
CA LYS A 3 -8.41 -17.46 -3.80
C LYS A 3 -7.61 -16.22 -4.11
N PHE A 4 -6.98 -15.64 -3.08
CA PHE A 4 -6.16 -14.45 -3.19
C PHE A 4 -4.68 -14.81 -3.20
N LYS A 5 -4.02 -14.49 -4.32
CA LYS A 5 -2.58 -14.65 -4.50
C LYS A 5 -1.82 -13.42 -3.99
N MET A 6 -0.57 -13.59 -3.61
CA MET A 6 0.34 -12.47 -3.37
C MET A 6 0.62 -11.73 -4.67
N TYR A 7 0.99 -10.45 -4.56
CA TYR A 7 1.45 -9.65 -5.68
C TYR A 7 2.92 -9.28 -5.48
N ILE A 8 3.79 -9.82 -6.32
CA ILE A 8 5.24 -9.62 -6.24
C ILE A 8 5.78 -9.38 -7.65
N ASP A 9 6.57 -8.33 -7.82
CA ASP A 9 7.23 -8.02 -9.09
C ASP A 9 6.28 -7.88 -10.29
N GLY A 10 5.13 -7.23 -10.08
CA GLY A 10 4.12 -7.02 -11.12
C GLY A 10 3.19 -8.20 -11.39
N GLU A 11 3.36 -9.34 -10.69
CA GLU A 11 2.62 -10.58 -10.94
C GLU A 11 1.89 -11.11 -9.72
N PHE A 12 0.73 -11.75 -9.96
CA PHE A 12 0.00 -12.49 -8.91
C PHE A 12 0.57 -13.90 -8.79
N VAL A 13 1.19 -14.20 -7.64
CA VAL A 13 1.92 -15.44 -7.39
C VAL A 13 1.36 -16.19 -6.18
N GLU A 14 1.48 -17.51 -6.22
CA GLU A 14 1.21 -18.38 -5.06
C GLU A 14 2.42 -18.37 -4.10
N ALA A 15 2.21 -18.82 -2.87
CA ALA A 15 3.31 -18.99 -1.93
C ALA A 15 4.33 -20.03 -2.44
N ALA A 16 5.61 -19.81 -2.18
CA ALA A 16 6.66 -20.75 -2.57
C ALA A 16 6.48 -22.13 -1.95
N SER A 17 5.80 -22.23 -0.82
CA SER A 17 5.39 -23.50 -0.18
C SER A 17 4.20 -24.16 -0.87
N GLY A 18 3.43 -23.45 -1.68
CA GLY A 18 2.14 -23.88 -2.19
C GLY A 18 1.01 -23.89 -1.18
N GLU A 19 1.26 -23.44 0.05
CA GLU A 19 0.28 -23.44 1.14
C GLU A 19 -0.70 -22.27 1.06
N TRP A 20 -1.90 -22.50 1.59
CA TRP A 20 -2.99 -21.52 1.69
C TRP A 20 -3.53 -21.55 3.10
N PHE A 21 -4.04 -20.43 3.58
CA PHE A 21 -4.80 -20.36 4.82
C PHE A 21 -6.21 -19.83 4.56
N ASP A 22 -7.14 -20.24 5.40
CA ASP A 22 -8.54 -19.86 5.29
C ASP A 22 -8.80 -18.50 5.94
N SER A 23 -9.60 -17.67 5.27
CA SER A 23 -10.20 -16.49 5.86
C SER A 23 -11.66 -16.76 6.19
N PHE A 24 -12.06 -16.42 7.41
CA PHE A 24 -13.39 -16.70 7.94
C PHE A 24 -14.24 -15.43 7.96
N ASP A 25 -15.50 -15.57 7.56
CA ASP A 25 -16.51 -14.55 7.80
C ASP A 25 -16.91 -14.57 9.28
N PRO A 26 -16.65 -13.54 10.07
CA PRO A 26 -16.93 -13.54 11.51
C PRO A 26 -18.44 -13.61 11.85
N PHE A 27 -19.32 -13.26 10.91
CA PHE A 27 -20.77 -13.32 11.12
C PHE A 27 -21.30 -14.73 10.97
N THR A 28 -20.81 -15.50 9.99
CA THR A 28 -21.28 -16.87 9.73
C THR A 28 -20.38 -17.92 10.40
N GLY A 29 -19.13 -17.60 10.67
CA GLY A 29 -18.09 -18.53 11.11
C GLY A 29 -17.62 -19.46 9.99
N GLU A 30 -18.02 -19.24 8.75
CA GLU A 30 -17.67 -20.06 7.60
C GLU A 30 -16.45 -19.50 6.85
N VAL A 31 -15.73 -20.40 6.19
CA VAL A 31 -14.63 -20.02 5.28
C VAL A 31 -15.23 -19.39 4.01
N TRP A 32 -14.89 -18.14 3.74
CA TRP A 32 -15.36 -17.46 2.55
C TRP A 32 -14.27 -17.32 1.46
N SER A 33 -13.01 -17.27 1.85
CA SER A 33 -11.88 -17.17 0.93
C SER A 33 -10.63 -17.90 1.42
N GLN A 34 -9.65 -18.07 0.53
CA GLN A 34 -8.31 -18.56 0.86
C GLN A 34 -7.25 -17.56 0.42
N VAL A 35 -6.21 -17.43 1.21
CA VAL A 35 -5.08 -16.53 0.98
C VAL A 35 -3.78 -17.33 0.91
N ALA A 36 -2.91 -17.00 -0.04
CA ALA A 36 -1.59 -17.63 -0.17
C ALA A 36 -0.75 -17.39 1.10
N ALA A 37 -0.26 -18.48 1.71
CA ALA A 37 0.52 -18.44 2.95
C ALA A 37 1.99 -18.07 2.68
N GLY A 38 2.27 -16.77 2.47
CA GLY A 38 3.62 -16.26 2.20
C GLY A 38 4.60 -16.56 3.33
N GLY A 39 5.72 -17.18 3.00
CA GLY A 39 6.81 -17.53 3.90
C GLY A 39 8.05 -16.65 3.72
N PRO A 40 9.15 -16.98 4.42
CA PRO A 40 10.40 -16.21 4.34
C PRO A 40 10.96 -16.04 2.91
N THR A 41 10.83 -17.07 2.08
CA THR A 41 11.24 -17.02 0.66
C THR A 41 10.46 -15.95 -0.11
N ASP A 42 9.15 -15.86 0.12
CA ASP A 42 8.28 -14.90 -0.55
C ASP A 42 8.53 -13.47 -0.06
N VAL A 43 8.79 -13.32 1.25
CA VAL A 43 9.19 -12.02 1.83
C VAL A 43 10.49 -11.54 1.20
N ASN A 44 11.51 -12.40 1.08
CA ASN A 44 12.77 -12.04 0.43
C ASN A 44 12.55 -11.60 -1.03
N ARG A 45 11.77 -12.36 -1.80
CA ARG A 45 11.41 -12.00 -3.19
C ARG A 45 10.70 -10.63 -3.27
N ALA A 46 9.77 -10.37 -2.34
CA ALA A 46 9.05 -9.10 -2.30
C ALA A 46 9.98 -7.93 -1.97
N VAL A 47 10.88 -8.11 -1.00
CA VAL A 47 11.86 -7.08 -0.62
C VAL A 47 12.86 -6.84 -1.75
N GLU A 48 13.36 -7.89 -2.41
CA GLU A 48 14.26 -7.77 -3.57
C GLU A 48 13.58 -7.05 -4.74
N ALA A 49 12.32 -7.37 -5.04
CA ALA A 49 11.54 -6.69 -6.08
C ALA A 49 11.34 -5.19 -5.75
N ALA A 50 10.97 -4.90 -4.51
CA ALA A 50 10.81 -3.52 -4.04
C ALA A 50 12.14 -2.75 -4.07
N HIS A 51 13.26 -3.39 -3.73
CA HIS A 51 14.58 -2.79 -3.79
C HIS A 51 15.01 -2.50 -5.23
N ARG A 52 14.82 -3.43 -6.15
CA ARG A 52 15.08 -3.18 -7.58
C ARG A 52 14.26 -2.01 -8.12
N ALA A 53 12.95 -1.97 -7.80
CA ALA A 53 12.09 -0.86 -8.22
C ALA A 53 12.57 0.48 -7.65
N PHE A 54 13.13 0.50 -6.44
CA PHE A 54 13.69 1.69 -5.82
C PHE A 54 14.99 2.16 -6.49
N THR A 55 15.87 1.23 -6.92
CA THR A 55 17.22 1.56 -7.38
C THR A 55 17.38 1.58 -8.91
N GLU A 56 16.59 0.82 -9.64
CA GLU A 56 16.84 0.53 -11.06
C GLU A 56 15.60 0.70 -11.96
N GLY A 57 14.41 0.83 -11.38
CA GLY A 57 13.15 0.87 -12.12
C GLY A 57 12.71 2.28 -12.53
N SER A 58 11.66 2.34 -13.33
CA SER A 58 11.01 3.59 -13.71
C SER A 58 10.57 4.44 -12.52
N TRP A 59 10.25 3.80 -11.39
CA TRP A 59 9.91 4.48 -10.15
C TRP A 59 11.05 5.37 -9.63
N SER A 60 12.29 4.90 -9.69
CA SER A 60 13.47 5.65 -9.23
C SER A 60 13.77 6.89 -10.09
N GLU A 61 13.34 6.86 -11.35
CA GLU A 61 13.55 7.95 -12.32
C GLU A 61 12.40 8.98 -12.32
N MET A 62 11.27 8.64 -11.70
CA MET A 62 10.12 9.54 -11.66
C MET A 62 10.39 10.80 -10.84
N THR A 63 9.94 11.93 -11.37
CA THR A 63 9.87 13.17 -10.59
C THR A 63 8.82 13.06 -9.49
N ALA A 64 8.93 13.91 -8.47
CA ALA A 64 7.96 13.95 -7.38
C ALA A 64 6.52 14.19 -7.88
N SER A 65 6.35 15.10 -8.87
CA SER A 65 5.03 15.37 -9.47
C SER A 65 4.46 14.17 -10.22
N GLN A 66 5.29 13.39 -10.92
CA GLN A 66 4.85 12.16 -11.60
C GLN A 66 4.37 11.12 -10.60
N ARG A 67 5.11 10.90 -9.49
CA ARG A 67 4.67 10.02 -8.40
C ARG A 67 3.37 10.51 -7.78
N GLY A 68 3.25 11.83 -7.54
CA GLY A 68 2.04 12.45 -7.04
C GLY A 68 0.81 12.17 -7.91
N MET A 69 0.95 12.24 -9.23
CA MET A 69 -0.13 11.92 -10.18
C MET A 69 -0.56 10.44 -10.08
N LEU A 70 0.38 9.50 -9.93
CA LEU A 70 0.04 8.07 -9.76
C LEU A 70 -0.67 7.83 -8.43
N VAL A 71 -0.24 8.48 -7.35
CA VAL A 71 -0.90 8.40 -6.04
C VAL A 71 -2.33 8.98 -6.13
N HIS A 72 -2.55 10.08 -6.84
CA HIS A 72 -3.89 10.62 -7.11
C HIS A 72 -4.76 9.64 -7.91
N LYS A 73 -4.21 9.08 -9.00
CA LYS A 73 -4.91 8.07 -9.82
C LYS A 73 -5.35 6.87 -8.99
N LEU A 74 -4.50 6.43 -8.07
CA LEU A 74 -4.87 5.34 -7.14
C LEU A 74 -6.05 5.75 -6.24
N GLY A 75 -6.09 7.00 -5.78
CA GLY A 75 -7.24 7.55 -5.07
C GLY A 75 -8.54 7.49 -5.89
N ASP A 76 -8.51 7.84 -7.18
CA ASP A 76 -9.66 7.74 -8.08
C ASP A 76 -10.15 6.30 -8.24
N LEU A 77 -9.23 5.35 -8.39
CA LEU A 77 -9.55 3.93 -8.52
C LEU A 77 -10.18 3.38 -7.23
N ILE A 78 -9.67 3.77 -6.07
CA ILE A 78 -10.28 3.41 -4.77
C ILE A 78 -11.70 3.99 -4.67
N ALA A 79 -11.91 5.26 -5.05
CA ALA A 79 -13.22 5.89 -5.06
C ALA A 79 -14.22 5.15 -5.96
N ARG A 80 -13.76 4.72 -7.15
CA ARG A 80 -14.56 3.92 -8.09
C ARG A 80 -15.03 2.60 -7.47
N ASP A 81 -14.13 1.90 -6.78
CA ASP A 81 -14.37 0.55 -6.28
C ASP A 81 -14.72 0.50 -4.78
N ALA A 82 -14.96 1.66 -4.16
CA ALA A 82 -15.15 1.81 -2.71
C ALA A 82 -16.24 0.89 -2.14
N LYS A 83 -17.36 0.71 -2.85
CA LYS A 83 -18.44 -0.20 -2.42
C LYS A 83 -17.94 -1.63 -2.31
N LYS A 84 -17.30 -2.16 -3.35
CA LYS A 84 -16.77 -3.52 -3.38
C LYS A 84 -15.74 -3.74 -2.28
N LEU A 85 -14.82 -2.80 -2.12
CA LEU A 85 -13.77 -2.88 -1.10
C LEU A 85 -14.36 -2.87 0.32
N ALA A 86 -15.39 -2.05 0.57
CA ALA A 86 -16.08 -2.02 1.87
C ALA A 86 -16.81 -3.33 2.17
N GLU A 87 -17.51 -3.91 1.19
CA GLU A 87 -18.18 -5.21 1.34
C GLU A 87 -17.18 -6.32 1.67
N MET A 88 -16.00 -6.33 1.04
CA MET A 88 -14.93 -7.28 1.35
C MET A 88 -14.35 -7.09 2.75
N GLU A 89 -14.15 -5.84 3.20
CA GLU A 89 -13.71 -5.59 4.58
C GLU A 89 -14.72 -6.08 5.62
N VAL A 90 -16.01 -5.88 5.36
CA VAL A 90 -17.08 -6.40 6.23
C VAL A 90 -17.03 -7.92 6.32
N GLN A 91 -16.80 -8.58 5.20
CA GLN A 91 -16.74 -10.04 5.13
C GLN A 91 -15.51 -10.60 5.86
N ASP A 92 -14.37 -9.87 5.84
CA ASP A 92 -13.16 -10.26 6.57
C ASP A 92 -13.21 -9.91 8.08
N ASN A 93 -13.76 -8.72 8.46
CA ASN A 93 -13.62 -8.18 9.82
C ASN A 93 -14.92 -8.13 10.65
N GLY A 94 -16.07 -8.39 10.03
CA GLY A 94 -17.38 -8.42 10.71
C GLY A 94 -17.93 -7.06 11.14
N LYS A 95 -17.36 -5.94 10.68
CA LYS A 95 -17.85 -4.61 11.02
C LYS A 95 -19.18 -4.27 10.31
N LEU A 96 -19.89 -3.26 10.82
CA LEU A 96 -21.10 -2.78 10.18
C LEU A 96 -20.81 -2.20 8.81
N ILE A 97 -21.59 -2.60 7.81
CA ILE A 97 -21.43 -2.14 6.42
C ILE A 97 -21.53 -0.62 6.28
N ALA A 98 -22.39 0.04 7.06
CA ALA A 98 -22.52 1.49 7.04
C ALA A 98 -21.23 2.20 7.49
N GLU A 99 -20.54 1.66 8.51
CA GLU A 99 -19.27 2.17 8.99
C GLU A 99 -18.17 1.95 7.97
N MET A 100 -18.06 0.71 7.43
CA MET A 100 -17.04 0.39 6.44
C MET A 100 -17.24 1.18 5.15
N GLN A 101 -18.46 1.34 4.68
CA GLN A 101 -18.76 2.16 3.51
C GLN A 101 -18.33 3.62 3.71
N GLY A 102 -18.63 4.20 4.89
CA GLY A 102 -18.20 5.55 5.25
C GLY A 102 -16.67 5.65 5.30
N GLN A 103 -16.00 4.68 5.93
CA GLN A 103 -14.56 4.64 6.06
C GLN A 103 -13.85 4.49 4.71
N VAL A 104 -14.25 3.52 3.89
CA VAL A 104 -13.62 3.27 2.58
C VAL A 104 -13.89 4.41 1.60
N ASN A 105 -15.06 5.04 1.64
CA ASN A 105 -15.34 6.26 0.86
C ASN A 105 -14.41 7.43 1.22
N TYR A 106 -13.88 7.46 2.44
CA TYR A 106 -12.95 8.50 2.88
C TYR A 106 -11.48 8.18 2.54
N VAL A 107 -11.12 6.90 2.36
CA VAL A 107 -9.75 6.46 2.06
C VAL A 107 -9.10 7.23 0.90
N PRO A 108 -9.78 7.55 -0.23
CA PRO A 108 -9.20 8.31 -1.34
C PRO A 108 -8.61 9.65 -0.92
N GLN A 109 -9.18 10.31 0.10
CA GLN A 109 -8.73 11.63 0.56
C GLN A 109 -7.26 11.62 1.01
N TRP A 110 -6.79 10.51 1.60
CA TRP A 110 -5.39 10.34 1.99
C TRP A 110 -4.47 10.27 0.77
N TYR A 111 -4.89 9.59 -0.27
CA TYR A 111 -4.12 9.51 -1.52
C TYR A 111 -4.09 10.85 -2.24
N TYR A 112 -5.19 11.59 -2.28
CA TYR A 112 -5.23 12.95 -2.83
C TYR A 112 -4.33 13.90 -2.04
N TYR A 113 -4.43 13.87 -0.71
CA TYR A 113 -3.63 14.72 0.15
C TYR A 113 -2.12 14.47 -0.03
N PHE A 114 -1.68 13.23 0.12
CA PHE A 114 -0.26 12.91 0.00
C PHE A 114 0.25 12.99 -1.45
N GLY A 115 -0.55 12.63 -2.45
CA GLY A 115 -0.23 12.85 -3.85
C GLY A 115 0.03 14.31 -4.16
N GLY A 116 -0.81 15.21 -3.60
CA GLY A 116 -0.64 16.66 -3.70
C GLY A 116 0.56 17.21 -2.93
N LEU A 117 1.10 16.48 -1.97
CA LEU A 117 2.30 16.87 -1.21
C LEU A 117 3.62 16.35 -1.79
N ALA A 118 3.58 15.43 -2.75
CA ALA A 118 4.77 14.74 -3.23
C ALA A 118 5.88 15.69 -3.72
N ASP A 119 5.53 16.76 -4.40
CA ASP A 119 6.44 17.80 -4.93
C ASP A 119 6.65 18.99 -3.99
N LYS A 120 6.19 18.87 -2.73
CA LYS A 120 6.28 19.93 -1.72
C LYS A 120 7.12 19.52 -0.49
N ILE A 121 7.92 18.47 -0.64
CA ILE A 121 8.85 18.01 0.41
C ILE A 121 10.12 18.85 0.29
N GLU A 122 10.12 19.97 1.01
CA GLU A 122 11.18 20.96 0.97
C GLU A 122 12.30 20.63 1.97
N GLY A 123 13.52 21.12 1.69
CA GLY A 123 14.63 21.19 2.62
C GLY A 123 14.81 22.64 3.13
N ALA A 124 15.91 22.88 3.83
CA ALA A 124 16.25 24.19 4.36
C ALA A 124 17.63 24.62 3.91
N VAL A 125 17.82 25.93 3.70
CA VAL A 125 19.14 26.55 3.59
C VAL A 125 19.52 27.08 4.96
N ILE A 126 20.65 26.62 5.47
CA ILE A 126 21.12 26.90 6.84
C ILE A 126 22.26 27.90 6.78
N PRO A 127 22.15 29.10 7.38
CA PRO A 127 23.21 30.08 7.42
C PRO A 127 24.41 29.54 8.20
N LEU A 128 25.62 29.82 7.69
CA LEU A 128 26.87 29.49 8.33
C LEU A 128 27.70 30.76 8.55
N ASP A 129 28.36 30.84 9.69
CA ASP A 129 29.37 31.88 9.96
C ASP A 129 30.72 31.49 9.36
N LYS A 130 30.69 31.12 8.04
CA LYS A 130 31.89 30.79 7.28
C LYS A 130 31.75 31.15 5.80
N LYS A 131 32.57 32.09 5.33
CA LYS A 131 32.54 32.53 3.92
C LYS A 131 32.95 31.41 2.97
N GLY A 132 32.26 31.30 1.82
CA GLY A 132 32.57 30.33 0.77
C GLY A 132 31.96 28.94 0.97
N TYR A 133 31.12 28.75 1.99
CA TYR A 133 30.38 27.52 2.23
C TYR A 133 28.89 27.72 2.02
N PHE A 134 28.23 26.69 1.47
CA PHE A 134 26.78 26.61 1.32
C PHE A 134 26.29 25.37 2.06
N ASN A 135 25.30 25.53 2.95
CA ASN A 135 24.74 24.45 3.75
C ASN A 135 23.25 24.34 3.52
N PHE A 136 22.79 23.15 3.19
CA PHE A 136 21.37 22.87 2.98
C PHE A 136 21.01 21.46 3.44
N THR A 137 19.74 21.24 3.75
CA THR A 137 19.17 19.90 3.94
C THR A 137 18.36 19.52 2.72
N ARG A 138 18.30 18.22 2.44
CA ARG A 138 17.42 17.62 1.44
C ARG A 138 16.79 16.38 2.05
N HIS A 139 15.48 16.24 1.89
CA HIS A 139 14.77 15.01 2.22
C HIS A 139 14.89 14.03 1.07
N GLU A 140 15.27 12.80 1.39
CA GLU A 140 15.40 11.72 0.43
C GLU A 140 14.55 10.52 0.90
N PRO A 141 14.02 9.68 -0.04
CA PRO A 141 13.28 8.49 0.34
C PRO A 141 14.17 7.50 1.11
N LEU A 142 13.61 6.85 2.12
CA LEU A 142 14.33 5.86 2.92
C LEU A 142 14.65 4.57 2.17
N GLY A 143 13.93 4.28 1.09
CA GLY A 143 14.08 3.04 0.31
C GLY A 143 12.85 2.14 0.44
N VAL A 144 13.05 0.88 0.77
CA VAL A 144 11.98 -0.10 0.95
C VAL A 144 11.35 0.05 2.34
N VAL A 145 10.03 0.23 2.38
CA VAL A 145 9.24 0.38 3.62
C VAL A 145 8.36 -0.85 3.82
N ALA A 146 8.35 -1.42 5.02
CA ALA A 146 7.40 -2.46 5.41
C ALA A 146 6.13 -1.82 5.99
N ALA A 147 4.99 -2.01 5.31
CA ALA A 147 3.68 -1.56 5.78
C ALA A 147 2.92 -2.74 6.41
N ILE A 148 2.97 -2.84 7.74
CA ILE A 148 2.24 -3.85 8.51
C ILE A 148 0.94 -3.24 8.98
N THR A 149 -0.21 -3.86 8.63
CA THR A 149 -1.55 -3.35 8.97
C THR A 149 -2.27 -4.28 9.94
N ALA A 150 -3.09 -3.68 10.81
CA ALA A 150 -3.95 -4.42 11.72
C ALA A 150 -5.24 -4.88 11.03
N TRP A 151 -5.96 -5.79 11.70
CA TRP A 151 -7.15 -6.45 11.15
C TRP A 151 -8.41 -5.57 11.11
N ASN A 152 -8.49 -4.55 11.97
CA ASN A 152 -9.74 -3.84 12.23
C ASN A 152 -10.15 -2.82 11.14
N SER A 153 -9.21 -2.32 10.34
CA SER A 153 -9.46 -1.35 9.26
C SER A 153 -8.33 -1.43 8.23
N PRO A 154 -8.22 -2.55 7.51
CA PRO A 154 -7.05 -2.85 6.67
C PRO A 154 -6.70 -1.73 5.69
N LEU A 155 -7.65 -1.27 4.88
CA LEU A 155 -7.41 -0.28 3.83
C LEU A 155 -7.14 1.12 4.38
N LEU A 156 -7.83 1.53 5.46
CA LEU A 156 -7.56 2.83 6.07
C LEU A 156 -6.17 2.87 6.69
N LEU A 157 -5.81 1.83 7.46
CA LEU A 157 -4.49 1.74 8.08
C LEU A 157 -3.37 1.58 7.06
N LEU A 158 -3.67 0.96 5.93
CA LEU A 158 -2.75 0.90 4.78
C LEU A 158 -2.58 2.28 4.14
N ALA A 159 -3.66 3.03 3.91
CA ALA A 159 -3.60 4.36 3.31
C ALA A 159 -2.68 5.30 4.09
N TRP A 160 -2.71 5.26 5.43
CA TRP A 160 -1.86 6.08 6.30
C TRP A 160 -0.36 5.75 6.21
N LYS A 161 -0.01 4.60 5.64
CA LYS A 161 1.38 4.17 5.44
C LYS A 161 1.78 4.26 3.98
N LEU A 162 0.94 3.74 3.09
CA LEU A 162 1.24 3.60 1.68
C LEU A 162 1.27 4.96 0.96
N ALA A 163 0.25 5.79 1.16
CA ALA A 163 0.15 7.07 0.45
C ALA A 163 1.36 7.99 0.75
N PRO A 164 1.75 8.25 2.02
CA PRO A 164 2.93 9.06 2.32
C PRO A 164 4.23 8.40 1.86
N ALA A 165 4.37 7.07 1.97
CA ALA A 165 5.59 6.37 1.55
C ALA A 165 5.81 6.50 0.04
N LEU A 166 4.76 6.30 -0.77
CA LEU A 166 4.83 6.46 -2.22
C LEU A 166 5.07 7.93 -2.61
N ALA A 167 4.39 8.87 -1.98
CA ALA A 167 4.61 10.31 -2.23
C ALA A 167 6.06 10.71 -1.96
N ALA A 168 6.66 10.21 -0.88
CA ALA A 168 8.07 10.43 -0.54
C ALA A 168 9.07 9.75 -1.50
N GLY A 169 8.60 8.83 -2.37
CA GLY A 169 9.44 8.10 -3.32
C GLY A 169 9.96 6.75 -2.83
N CYS A 170 9.48 6.27 -1.68
CA CYS A 170 9.78 4.91 -1.21
C CYS A 170 9.06 3.85 -2.04
N THR A 171 9.58 2.62 -2.02
CA THR A 171 8.85 1.41 -2.42
C THR A 171 8.34 0.69 -1.18
N VAL A 172 7.30 -0.16 -1.32
CA VAL A 172 6.59 -0.68 -0.14
C VAL A 172 6.34 -2.17 -0.27
N VAL A 173 6.65 -2.90 0.80
CA VAL A 173 6.18 -4.28 1.01
C VAL A 173 5.03 -4.25 2.01
N ILE A 174 3.86 -4.70 1.60
CA ILE A 174 2.64 -4.69 2.41
C ILE A 174 2.44 -6.06 3.05
N LYS A 175 2.30 -6.11 4.38
CA LYS A 175 1.92 -7.31 5.13
C LYS A 175 0.59 -7.02 5.84
N PRO A 176 -0.57 -7.40 5.27
CA PRO A 176 -1.84 -7.31 5.98
C PRO A 176 -1.91 -8.29 7.15
N SER A 177 -2.88 -8.08 8.04
CA SER A 177 -3.20 -9.09 9.06
C SER A 177 -3.71 -10.37 8.40
N GLU A 178 -3.34 -11.51 8.94
CA GLU A 178 -3.84 -12.83 8.53
C GLU A 178 -5.36 -12.98 8.67
N PHE A 179 -5.96 -12.20 9.55
CA PHE A 179 -7.42 -12.23 9.75
C PHE A 179 -8.20 -11.44 8.69
N THR A 180 -7.55 -10.51 7.97
CA THR A 180 -8.24 -9.58 7.06
C THR A 180 -7.33 -9.20 5.88
N SER A 181 -6.94 -10.19 5.09
CA SER A 181 -6.03 -9.98 3.97
C SER A 181 -6.72 -9.69 2.64
N ALA A 182 -7.98 -10.13 2.46
CA ALA A 182 -8.62 -10.17 1.16
C ALA A 182 -8.84 -8.78 0.56
N SER A 183 -9.34 -7.81 1.34
CA SER A 183 -9.55 -6.44 0.86
C SER A 183 -8.24 -5.77 0.40
N THR A 184 -7.12 -6.03 1.11
CA THR A 184 -5.80 -5.53 0.71
C THR A 184 -5.34 -6.16 -0.60
N LEU A 185 -5.54 -7.46 -0.80
CA LEU A 185 -5.16 -8.17 -2.03
C LEU A 185 -6.05 -7.77 -3.22
N GLU A 186 -7.32 -7.47 -2.99
CA GLU A 186 -8.18 -6.87 -4.00
C GLU A 186 -7.72 -5.45 -4.37
N PHE A 187 -7.41 -4.63 -3.37
CA PHE A 187 -6.88 -3.28 -3.58
C PHE A 187 -5.59 -3.27 -4.41
N VAL A 188 -4.71 -4.27 -4.28
CA VAL A 188 -3.48 -4.38 -5.08
C VAL A 188 -3.76 -4.47 -6.58
N LYS A 189 -4.93 -4.96 -7.00
CA LYS A 189 -5.34 -4.93 -8.42
C LYS A 189 -5.45 -3.49 -8.94
N LEU A 190 -5.84 -2.55 -8.09
CA LEU A 190 -5.91 -1.12 -8.42
C LEU A 190 -4.52 -0.50 -8.55
N ILE A 191 -3.55 -0.96 -7.75
CA ILE A 191 -2.13 -0.55 -7.90
C ILE A 191 -1.61 -0.98 -9.28
N LYS A 192 -1.92 -2.21 -9.71
CA LYS A 192 -1.53 -2.70 -11.04
C LYS A 192 -2.18 -1.91 -12.18
N GLU A 193 -3.41 -1.40 -11.98
CA GLU A 193 -4.14 -0.58 -12.95
C GLU A 193 -3.62 0.86 -13.04
N ALA A 194 -3.12 1.39 -11.92
CA ALA A 194 -2.61 2.76 -11.83
C ALA A 194 -1.31 2.97 -12.61
#